data_cc35fdfc132a4309094e3783f4f4c85c
#
_entry.id   cc35fdfc132a4309094e3783f4f4c85c
#
_cell.length_a   1.000
_cell.length_b   1.000
_cell.length_c   1.000
_cell.angle_alpha   90.00
_cell.angle_beta   90.00
_cell.angle_gamma   90.00
#
_symmetry.space_group_name_H-M   'P 1'
#
loop_
_entity.id
_entity.type
_entity.pdbx_description
1 polymer ?
#
loop_
_entity_poly.entity_id
_entity_poly.type
_entity_poly.pdbx_seq_one_letter_code
_entity_poly.pdbx_strand_id
1 'polypeptide(L)'
;MAALRLGQAGIRTLVLEMGRLWNTNGPDGKVFCSTSAPDQRSMWFRTRTEAPLATFLWLDVVNKDISPYPGALDRVHYDHMSVYVGRGVGGGSLVNGGMAVTPLQSYFAEQFPTVDTAEMYGTYFPRARSMLGVNTVDPAWFESTEWYRFTRVSRKHASNAGLKTTFVPSVYDFGYMQREAAGTVTKSALAGEVIYGNNHGKRSLDKTYLASALGTGKVTLHTLERVKSISRAADGTYVLAVDRIDATGTVVETKEYGCTYLFLGGGSLGTTELLVRARESGTLPALDAEVGTGWGTNGNVMLGRANHLWDTVGANQSTMPVMGIDDWANTANPVFAEIAPLPTGLEHWVSLYLAITKNPERASFSYDNATGAVKLGWSAAQSAVSVGMAKKLFDRINRANTTIYRYDLFGSGNKVFADDFTYHPLGGCVLGKATDDYGRVKGYSRLYVTDGSLVPGSIGVNPFVTITALAERTMARVLVEDTAP
;
A
#
# COMPACT_ATOMS: atom_id res chain seq x y z
N MET A 1 -5.64 -7.25 11.58
CA MET A 1 -7.06 -7.29 11.99
C MET A 1 -7.46 -8.69 12.44
N ALA A 2 -7.31 -9.72 11.61
CA ALA A 2 -7.69 -11.09 11.97
C ALA A 2 -7.08 -11.53 13.30
N ALA A 3 -5.77 -11.43 13.48
CA ALA A 3 -5.09 -11.81 14.72
C ALA A 3 -5.66 -11.12 15.96
N LEU A 4 -6.02 -9.81 15.88
CA LEU A 4 -6.63 -9.11 17.00
C LEU A 4 -7.99 -9.70 17.35
N ARG A 5 -8.86 -9.92 16.37
CA ARG A 5 -10.22 -10.41 16.60
C ARG A 5 -10.23 -11.85 17.11
N LEU A 6 -9.36 -12.71 16.58
CA LEU A 6 -9.14 -14.07 17.08
C LEU A 6 -8.62 -14.05 18.52
N GLY A 7 -7.61 -13.22 18.81
CA GLY A 7 -7.07 -13.09 20.16
C GLY A 7 -8.08 -12.59 21.19
N GLN A 8 -8.94 -11.63 20.80
CA GLN A 8 -10.05 -11.15 21.64
C GLN A 8 -11.11 -12.23 21.88
N ALA A 9 -11.32 -13.12 20.92
CA ALA A 9 -12.19 -14.29 21.08
C ALA A 9 -11.54 -15.45 21.86
N GLY A 10 -10.32 -15.26 22.38
CA GLY A 10 -9.61 -16.28 23.16
C GLY A 10 -8.93 -17.37 22.31
N ILE A 11 -8.94 -17.26 20.99
CA ILE A 11 -8.40 -18.25 20.05
C ILE A 11 -6.89 -18.09 19.95
N ARG A 12 -6.14 -19.15 20.22
CA ARG A 12 -4.68 -19.16 20.03
C ARG A 12 -4.32 -18.98 18.56
N THR A 13 -3.54 -17.97 18.26
CA THR A 13 -3.21 -17.56 16.90
C THR A 13 -1.71 -17.40 16.74
N LEU A 14 -1.15 -18.01 15.68
CA LEU A 14 0.22 -17.77 15.25
C LEU A 14 0.20 -16.89 14.00
N VAL A 15 0.97 -15.80 14.03
CA VAL A 15 1.24 -14.92 12.88
C VAL A 15 2.62 -15.23 12.34
N LEU A 16 2.70 -15.60 11.06
CA LEU A 16 3.95 -15.80 10.34
C LEU A 16 4.19 -14.59 9.45
N GLU A 17 5.34 -13.94 9.59
CA GLU A 17 5.76 -12.79 8.79
C GLU A 17 7.12 -13.08 8.12
N MET A 18 7.19 -12.91 6.80
CA MET A 18 8.44 -13.18 6.08
C MET A 18 9.52 -12.14 6.35
N GLY A 19 9.14 -10.91 6.68
CA GLY A 19 10.06 -9.86 7.02
C GLY A 19 10.37 -9.80 8.52
N ARG A 20 11.09 -8.79 8.91
CA ARG A 20 11.54 -8.63 10.30
C ARG A 20 10.60 -7.79 11.15
N LEU A 21 10.73 -7.92 12.46
CA LEU A 21 10.19 -6.95 13.43
C LEU A 21 11.11 -5.72 13.45
N TRP A 22 10.52 -4.54 13.28
CA TRP A 22 11.22 -3.26 13.24
C TRP A 22 11.27 -2.62 14.64
N ASN A 23 12.17 -3.11 15.50
CA ASN A 23 12.32 -2.67 16.89
C ASN A 23 13.80 -2.48 17.31
N THR A 24 14.75 -2.61 16.39
CA THR A 24 16.18 -2.47 16.67
C THR A 24 16.73 -1.26 15.94
N ASN A 25 17.38 -0.36 16.67
CA ASN A 25 18.01 0.81 16.10
C ASN A 25 19.22 0.44 15.24
N GLY A 26 19.36 1.14 14.11
CA GLY A 26 20.56 1.14 13.29
C GLY A 26 21.67 2.03 13.88
N PRO A 27 22.78 2.17 13.14
CA PRO A 27 23.93 2.98 13.60
C PRO A 27 23.62 4.46 13.85
N ASP A 28 22.58 4.98 13.21
CA ASP A 28 22.10 6.36 13.37
C ASP A 28 21.12 6.54 14.55
N GLY A 29 20.91 5.52 15.36
CA GLY A 29 19.99 5.53 16.49
C GLY A 29 18.52 5.43 16.10
N LYS A 30 18.19 5.15 14.81
CA LYS A 30 16.85 5.04 14.28
C LYS A 30 16.52 3.62 13.82
N VAL A 31 15.25 3.25 13.87
CA VAL A 31 14.78 1.95 13.37
C VAL A 31 14.74 1.94 11.84
N PHE A 32 14.20 3.00 11.24
CA PHE A 32 14.09 3.15 9.78
C PHE A 32 15.02 4.25 9.27
N CYS A 33 15.55 4.09 8.05
CA CYS A 33 16.30 5.12 7.34
C CYS A 33 15.37 6.13 6.63
N SER A 34 15.89 7.31 6.30
CA SER A 34 15.17 8.31 5.51
C SER A 34 15.33 8.07 4.01
N THR A 35 14.47 8.69 3.21
CA THR A 35 14.57 8.65 1.74
C THR A 35 15.80 9.37 1.20
N SER A 36 16.30 10.37 1.91
CA SER A 36 17.50 11.13 1.53
C SER A 36 18.82 10.45 1.93
N ALA A 37 18.76 9.54 2.91
CA ALA A 37 19.93 8.80 3.40
C ALA A 37 19.57 7.30 3.57
N PRO A 38 19.25 6.60 2.47
CA PRO A 38 18.91 5.20 2.52
C PRO A 38 20.14 4.34 2.80
N ASP A 39 19.93 3.24 3.53
CA ASP A 39 20.93 2.21 3.80
C ASP A 39 20.30 0.80 3.62
N GLN A 40 20.98 -0.24 4.11
CA GLN A 40 20.51 -1.63 3.99
C GLN A 40 19.09 -1.86 4.56
N ARG A 41 18.59 -1.02 5.47
CA ARG A 41 17.23 -1.10 6.04
C ARG A 41 16.14 -0.73 5.04
N SER A 42 16.50 -0.09 3.92
CA SER A 42 15.56 0.45 2.92
C SER A 42 14.89 -0.64 2.09
N MET A 43 15.66 -1.48 1.40
CA MET A 43 15.15 -2.39 0.39
C MET A 43 15.38 -3.87 0.73
N TRP A 44 14.39 -4.69 0.40
CA TRP A 44 14.37 -6.13 0.65
C TRP A 44 15.37 -6.86 -0.24
N PHE A 45 16.51 -7.27 0.35
CA PHE A 45 17.62 -8.02 -0.28
C PHE A 45 18.09 -7.45 -1.63
N ARG A 46 18.11 -6.11 -1.76
CA ARG A 46 18.66 -5.41 -2.91
C ARG A 46 20.08 -4.95 -2.64
N THR A 47 20.86 -4.80 -3.72
CA THR A 47 22.20 -4.20 -3.67
C THR A 47 22.21 -2.71 -3.98
N ARG A 48 21.07 -2.18 -4.46
CA ARG A 48 20.82 -0.77 -4.72
C ARG A 48 19.37 -0.43 -4.42
N THR A 49 19.12 0.78 -3.98
CA THR A 49 17.74 1.26 -3.79
C THR A 49 17.08 1.50 -5.14
N GLU A 50 15.76 1.30 -5.18
CA GLU A 50 14.95 1.45 -6.40
C GLU A 50 13.76 2.39 -6.10
N ALA A 51 14.06 3.64 -5.72
CA ALA A 51 13.01 4.64 -5.51
C ALA A 51 12.33 4.97 -6.86
N PRO A 52 11.00 5.15 -6.90
CA PRO A 52 10.27 5.36 -8.14
C PRO A 52 10.57 6.73 -8.77
N LEU A 53 10.83 7.72 -7.95
CA LEU A 53 11.28 9.04 -8.34
C LEU A 53 12.78 9.12 -8.05
N ALA A 54 13.60 8.87 -9.04
CA ALA A 54 15.02 8.68 -8.85
C ALA A 54 15.90 9.71 -9.56
N THR A 55 15.39 10.34 -10.62
CA THR A 55 16.23 11.16 -11.48
C THR A 55 15.93 12.65 -11.36
N PHE A 56 16.98 13.45 -11.46
CA PHE A 56 16.96 14.89 -11.65
C PHE A 56 17.85 15.22 -12.84
N LEU A 57 17.34 15.92 -13.84
CA LEU A 57 18.02 16.16 -15.12
C LEU A 57 18.58 14.84 -15.72
N TRP A 58 17.75 13.77 -15.67
CA TRP A 58 18.06 12.40 -16.15
C TRP A 58 19.19 11.68 -15.38
N LEU A 59 19.80 12.29 -14.39
CA LEU A 59 20.81 11.67 -13.54
C LEU A 59 20.13 11.03 -12.32
N ASP A 60 20.41 9.77 -12.05
CA ASP A 60 19.96 9.11 -10.81
C ASP A 60 20.76 9.69 -9.63
N VAL A 61 20.10 10.56 -8.88
CA VAL A 61 20.67 11.26 -7.71
C VAL A 61 20.11 10.74 -6.38
N VAL A 62 19.11 9.87 -6.44
CA VAL A 62 18.37 9.39 -5.26
C VAL A 62 18.82 7.99 -4.85
N ASN A 63 18.97 7.07 -5.82
CA ASN A 63 19.30 5.69 -5.50
C ASN A 63 20.75 5.53 -5.04
N LYS A 64 20.96 4.68 -4.03
CA LYS A 64 22.25 4.39 -3.41
C LYS A 64 22.53 2.91 -3.44
N ASP A 65 23.81 2.55 -3.52
CA ASP A 65 24.26 1.18 -3.30
C ASP A 65 24.13 0.84 -1.82
N ILE A 66 23.63 -0.35 -1.54
CA ILE A 66 23.32 -0.85 -0.20
C ILE A 66 23.75 -2.32 -0.09
N SER A 67 23.96 -2.79 1.13
CA SER A 67 24.18 -4.22 1.38
C SER A 67 22.84 -4.97 1.42
N PRO A 68 22.76 -6.19 0.89
CA PRO A 68 21.56 -7.04 1.01
C PRO A 68 21.16 -7.24 2.47
N TYR A 69 19.88 -7.00 2.75
CA TYR A 69 19.31 -7.07 4.10
C TYR A 69 17.78 -7.19 3.99
N PRO A 70 17.07 -7.76 4.97
CA PRO A 70 15.60 -7.76 4.97
C PRO A 70 15.05 -6.35 5.24
N GLY A 71 15.20 -5.45 4.26
CA GLY A 71 14.74 -4.07 4.31
C GLY A 71 13.22 -3.94 4.24
N ALA A 72 12.71 -2.73 4.50
CA ALA A 72 11.27 -2.49 4.69
C ALA A 72 10.47 -2.49 3.39
N LEU A 73 11.07 -2.07 2.27
CA LEU A 73 10.42 -1.94 0.98
C LEU A 73 10.94 -2.99 0.00
N ASP A 74 10.05 -3.62 -0.74
CA ASP A 74 10.40 -4.46 -1.89
C ASP A 74 9.79 -3.88 -3.16
N ARG A 75 10.45 -4.10 -4.29
CA ARG A 75 9.94 -3.81 -5.62
C ARG A 75 9.92 -5.09 -6.43
N VAL A 76 8.75 -5.69 -6.54
CA VAL A 76 8.55 -6.91 -7.33
C VAL A 76 8.39 -6.52 -8.80
N HIS A 77 9.24 -7.08 -9.66
CA HIS A 77 9.25 -6.80 -11.09
C HIS A 77 8.48 -7.86 -11.87
N TYR A 78 7.59 -7.41 -12.74
CA TYR A 78 6.96 -8.18 -13.80
C TYR A 78 7.25 -7.49 -15.16
N ASP A 79 6.94 -8.10 -16.28
CA ASP A 79 7.33 -7.62 -17.62
C ASP A 79 6.98 -6.15 -17.90
N HIS A 80 5.77 -5.71 -17.53
CA HIS A 80 5.30 -4.33 -17.77
C HIS A 80 4.85 -3.60 -16.50
N MET A 81 5.08 -4.19 -15.33
CA MET A 81 4.62 -3.62 -14.07
C MET A 81 5.59 -3.94 -12.94
N SER A 82 5.97 -2.93 -12.19
CA SER A 82 6.64 -3.11 -10.91
C SER A 82 5.65 -2.83 -9.77
N VAL A 83 5.73 -3.63 -8.72
CA VAL A 83 4.83 -3.48 -7.57
C VAL A 83 5.64 -3.23 -6.31
N TYR A 84 5.40 -2.09 -5.68
CA TYR A 84 6.02 -1.80 -4.39
C TYR A 84 5.20 -2.41 -3.26
N VAL A 85 5.86 -3.18 -2.41
CA VAL A 85 5.25 -3.87 -1.26
C VAL A 85 6.07 -3.66 0.00
N GLY A 86 5.41 -3.48 1.13
CA GLY A 86 6.07 -3.44 2.43
C GLY A 86 6.39 -4.84 2.91
N ARG A 87 7.63 -5.07 3.35
CA ARG A 87 8.10 -6.31 3.97
C ARG A 87 8.40 -6.07 5.45
N GLY A 88 7.84 -6.92 6.29
CA GLY A 88 8.03 -6.83 7.74
C GLY A 88 6.73 -6.72 8.50
N VAL A 89 6.86 -6.77 9.81
CA VAL A 89 5.73 -6.69 10.75
C VAL A 89 5.03 -5.34 10.61
N GLY A 90 3.82 -5.36 10.04
CA GLY A 90 3.05 -4.17 9.65
C GLY A 90 2.81 -4.06 8.14
N GLY A 91 3.56 -4.80 7.32
CA GLY A 91 3.38 -4.88 5.87
C GLY A 91 3.39 -3.51 5.19
N GLY A 92 2.50 -3.29 4.22
CA GLY A 92 2.38 -2.03 3.48
C GLY A 92 2.15 -0.79 4.33
N SER A 93 1.63 -0.93 5.57
CA SER A 93 1.43 0.21 6.46
C SER A 93 2.74 0.83 6.97
N LEU A 94 3.86 0.09 6.92
CA LEU A 94 5.18 0.61 7.27
C LEU A 94 5.64 1.68 6.26
N VAL A 95 5.40 1.45 4.97
CA VAL A 95 6.03 2.16 3.85
C VAL A 95 5.08 3.10 3.09
N ASN A 96 3.76 3.05 3.35
CA ASN A 96 2.79 3.92 2.69
C ASN A 96 2.84 5.38 3.18
N GLY A 97 2.25 6.31 2.41
CA GLY A 97 2.13 7.74 2.78
C GLY A 97 1.14 8.04 3.91
N GLY A 98 0.52 7.02 4.49
CA GLY A 98 -0.39 7.16 5.63
C GLY A 98 -1.80 7.67 5.29
N MET A 99 -2.11 7.96 4.03
CA MET A 99 -3.44 8.45 3.64
C MET A 99 -4.52 7.43 3.96
N ALA A 100 -5.58 7.90 4.63
CA ALA A 100 -6.64 7.07 5.21
C ALA A 100 -8.02 7.50 4.68
N VAL A 101 -8.13 7.53 3.35
CA VAL A 101 -9.33 8.01 2.64
C VAL A 101 -10.38 6.90 2.59
N THR A 102 -11.62 7.25 2.92
CA THR A 102 -12.78 6.39 2.67
C THR A 102 -13.27 6.64 1.23
N PRO A 103 -13.50 5.61 0.41
CA PRO A 103 -13.96 5.79 -0.95
C PRO A 103 -15.36 6.43 -1.01
N LEU A 104 -15.74 6.97 -2.17
CA LEU A 104 -17.12 7.39 -2.40
C LEU A 104 -18.04 6.18 -2.30
N GLN A 105 -19.14 6.32 -1.58
CA GLN A 105 -20.09 5.23 -1.34
C GLN A 105 -20.67 4.66 -2.65
N SER A 106 -20.96 5.51 -3.63
CA SER A 106 -21.46 5.08 -4.95
C SER A 106 -20.44 4.24 -5.71
N TYR A 107 -19.14 4.61 -5.66
CA TYR A 107 -18.11 3.85 -6.33
C TYR A 107 -17.77 2.56 -5.54
N PHE A 108 -17.80 2.61 -4.23
CA PHE A 108 -17.69 1.40 -3.41
C PHE A 108 -18.80 0.39 -3.74
N ALA A 109 -20.06 0.83 -3.83
CA ALA A 109 -21.19 -0.02 -4.23
C ALA A 109 -21.03 -0.61 -5.65
N GLU A 110 -20.46 0.17 -6.58
CA GLU A 110 -20.15 -0.32 -7.94
C GLU A 110 -19.09 -1.45 -7.90
N GLN A 111 -18.05 -1.30 -7.08
CA GLN A 111 -16.97 -2.28 -6.98
C GLN A 111 -17.35 -3.52 -6.15
N PHE A 112 -18.25 -3.37 -5.18
CA PHE A 112 -18.70 -4.41 -4.27
C PHE A 112 -20.22 -4.52 -4.25
N PRO A 113 -20.86 -4.98 -5.35
CA PRO A 113 -22.32 -4.93 -5.50
C PRO A 113 -23.07 -5.84 -4.52
N THR A 114 -22.42 -6.82 -3.92
CA THR A 114 -23.00 -7.77 -2.96
C THR A 114 -22.72 -7.38 -1.50
N VAL A 115 -21.89 -6.37 -1.26
CA VAL A 115 -21.55 -5.90 0.09
C VAL A 115 -22.51 -4.79 0.52
N ASP A 116 -23.10 -4.95 1.68
CA ASP A 116 -23.95 -3.90 2.27
C ASP A 116 -23.15 -2.64 2.56
N THR A 117 -23.41 -1.59 1.77
CA THR A 117 -22.75 -0.29 1.92
C THR A 117 -23.16 0.42 3.20
N ALA A 118 -24.39 0.26 3.69
CA ALA A 118 -24.84 0.86 4.95
C ALA A 118 -24.05 0.26 6.13
N GLU A 119 -23.85 -1.05 6.12
CA GLU A 119 -23.03 -1.74 7.12
C GLU A 119 -21.57 -1.26 7.08
N MET A 120 -20.99 -1.12 5.89
CA MET A 120 -19.60 -0.68 5.72
C MET A 120 -19.39 0.75 6.20
N TYR A 121 -20.25 1.68 5.78
CA TYR A 121 -20.11 3.11 6.11
C TYR A 121 -20.61 3.45 7.52
N GLY A 122 -21.57 2.70 8.06
CA GLY A 122 -22.07 2.88 9.42
C GLY A 122 -21.22 2.20 10.50
N THR A 123 -20.53 1.11 10.18
CA THR A 123 -19.83 0.28 11.18
C THR A 123 -18.35 0.09 10.88
N TYR A 124 -17.98 -0.50 9.74
CA TYR A 124 -16.62 -0.98 9.57
C TYR A 124 -15.62 0.09 9.15
N PHE A 125 -15.99 1.05 8.31
CA PHE A 125 -15.12 2.21 8.05
C PHE A 125 -14.88 3.05 9.32
N PRO A 126 -15.90 3.43 10.12
CA PRO A 126 -15.69 4.11 11.39
C PRO A 126 -14.78 3.31 12.36
N ARG A 127 -15.01 1.99 12.50
CA ARG A 127 -14.18 1.12 13.35
C ARG A 127 -12.73 1.11 12.90
N ALA A 128 -12.47 0.88 11.61
CA ALA A 128 -11.11 0.87 11.06
C ALA A 128 -10.42 2.22 11.28
N ARG A 129 -11.09 3.33 10.99
CA ARG A 129 -10.55 4.69 11.19
C ARG A 129 -10.23 4.97 12.66
N SER A 130 -11.10 4.56 13.58
CA SER A 130 -10.87 4.71 15.02
C SER A 130 -9.66 3.92 15.49
N MET A 131 -9.57 2.64 15.12
CA MET A 131 -8.45 1.76 15.50
C MET A 131 -7.11 2.23 14.93
N LEU A 132 -7.11 2.82 13.74
CA LEU A 132 -5.93 3.40 13.09
C LEU A 132 -5.59 4.80 13.63
N GLY A 133 -6.44 5.40 14.44
CA GLY A 133 -6.27 6.76 14.95
C GLY A 133 -6.23 7.80 13.85
N VAL A 134 -7.10 7.64 12.83
CA VAL A 134 -7.17 8.55 11.68
C VAL A 134 -7.52 9.96 12.11
N ASN A 135 -6.74 10.92 11.64
CA ASN A 135 -6.92 12.34 11.92
C ASN A 135 -6.64 13.20 10.67
N THR A 136 -6.92 14.50 10.75
CA THR A 136 -6.68 15.47 9.67
C THR A 136 -5.74 16.57 10.17
N VAL A 137 -5.01 17.19 9.23
CA VAL A 137 -4.16 18.33 9.53
C VAL A 137 -5.02 19.50 10.03
N ASP A 138 -4.48 20.24 11.00
CA ASP A 138 -5.09 21.51 11.44
C ASP A 138 -5.04 22.53 10.29
N PRO A 139 -6.19 23.11 9.86
CA PRO A 139 -6.23 24.04 8.73
C PRO A 139 -5.41 25.33 8.96
N ALA A 140 -5.38 25.85 10.19
CA ALA A 140 -4.63 27.07 10.49
C ALA A 140 -3.11 26.81 10.40
N TRP A 141 -2.67 25.69 10.93
CA TRP A 141 -1.27 25.27 10.79
C TRP A 141 -0.91 24.99 9.33
N PHE A 142 -1.79 24.30 8.58
CA PHE A 142 -1.58 24.06 7.16
C PHE A 142 -1.38 25.35 6.35
N GLU A 143 -2.15 26.41 6.64
CA GLU A 143 -2.03 27.69 5.93
C GLU A 143 -0.74 28.44 6.29
N SER A 144 -0.21 28.29 7.50
CA SER A 144 0.93 29.06 8.00
C SER A 144 2.27 28.34 7.84
N THR A 145 2.30 27.01 7.81
CA THR A 145 3.56 26.26 7.83
C THR A 145 4.24 26.19 6.46
N GLU A 146 5.57 26.28 6.44
CA GLU A 146 6.36 26.05 5.23
C GLU A 146 6.33 24.58 4.77
N TRP A 147 6.11 23.64 5.68
CA TRP A 147 6.11 22.20 5.40
C TRP A 147 5.03 21.73 4.43
N TYR A 148 3.98 22.54 4.23
CA TYR A 148 2.89 22.28 3.27
C TYR A 148 2.79 23.36 2.18
N ARG A 149 3.83 24.15 1.94
CA ARG A 149 3.87 25.13 0.88
C ARG A 149 3.64 24.48 -0.50
N PHE A 150 4.25 23.31 -0.75
CA PHE A 150 4.07 22.56 -1.99
C PHE A 150 2.59 22.21 -2.25
N THR A 151 1.84 21.87 -1.19
CA THR A 151 0.41 21.55 -1.29
C THR A 151 -0.39 22.81 -1.57
N ARG A 152 -0.09 23.94 -0.94
CA ARG A 152 -0.77 25.24 -1.21
C ARG A 152 -0.54 25.74 -2.64
N VAL A 153 0.66 25.57 -3.18
CA VAL A 153 0.96 25.88 -4.59
C VAL A 153 0.14 24.99 -5.52
N SER A 154 0.11 23.70 -5.28
CA SER A 154 -0.69 22.76 -6.08
C SER A 154 -2.18 23.04 -5.97
N ARG A 155 -2.70 23.39 -4.78
CA ARG A 155 -4.08 23.83 -4.56
C ARG A 155 -4.41 25.09 -5.38
N LYS A 156 -3.54 26.10 -5.37
CA LYS A 156 -3.67 27.31 -6.19
C LYS A 156 -3.78 26.95 -7.68
N HIS A 157 -2.87 26.08 -8.17
CA HIS A 157 -2.87 25.67 -9.57
C HIS A 157 -4.13 24.87 -9.95
N ALA A 158 -4.64 24.03 -9.07
CA ALA A 158 -5.90 23.33 -9.28
C ALA A 158 -7.09 24.31 -9.30
N SER A 159 -7.12 25.26 -8.37
CA SER A 159 -8.16 26.32 -8.31
C SER A 159 -8.20 27.17 -9.57
N ASN A 160 -7.04 27.58 -10.11
CA ASN A 160 -6.94 28.33 -11.37
C ASN A 160 -7.52 27.52 -12.56
N ALA A 161 -7.47 26.20 -12.50
CA ALA A 161 -8.07 25.29 -13.47
C ALA A 161 -9.57 24.99 -13.17
N GLY A 162 -10.18 25.61 -12.16
CA GLY A 162 -11.54 25.36 -11.73
C GLY A 162 -11.75 23.95 -11.14
N LEU A 163 -10.70 23.36 -10.55
CA LEU A 163 -10.74 22.05 -9.91
C LEU A 163 -10.87 22.20 -8.39
N LYS A 164 -11.54 21.25 -7.76
CA LYS A 164 -11.67 21.17 -6.31
C LYS A 164 -10.48 20.45 -5.71
N THR A 165 -10.09 20.88 -4.52
CA THR A 165 -9.15 20.14 -3.67
C THR A 165 -9.82 19.80 -2.35
N THR A 166 -9.45 18.67 -1.78
CA THR A 166 -9.96 18.21 -0.50
C THR A 166 -8.84 17.83 0.44
N PHE A 167 -8.96 18.15 1.71
CA PHE A 167 -8.10 17.58 2.73
C PHE A 167 -8.32 16.08 2.84
N VAL A 168 -7.24 15.33 2.98
CA VAL A 168 -7.28 13.89 3.15
C VAL A 168 -6.85 13.52 4.56
N PRO A 169 -7.58 12.62 5.23
CA PRO A 169 -7.19 12.12 6.54
C PRO A 169 -5.97 11.20 6.43
N SER A 170 -5.25 11.08 7.53
CA SER A 170 -4.03 10.26 7.61
C SER A 170 -3.98 9.47 8.92
N VAL A 171 -3.18 8.41 8.91
CA VAL A 171 -2.77 7.70 10.12
C VAL A 171 -1.52 8.32 10.77
N TYR A 172 -0.96 9.36 10.19
CA TYR A 172 0.10 10.14 10.85
C TYR A 172 -0.52 11.09 11.88
N ASP A 173 0.08 11.18 13.05
CA ASP A 173 -0.32 12.13 14.10
C ASP A 173 0.13 13.54 13.73
N PHE A 174 -0.77 14.36 13.23
CA PHE A 174 -0.45 15.74 12.86
C PHE A 174 -0.09 16.63 14.06
N GLY A 175 -0.58 16.32 15.26
CA GLY A 175 -0.12 16.98 16.48
C GLY A 175 1.34 16.66 16.79
N TYR A 176 1.80 15.43 16.52
CA TYR A 176 3.22 15.09 16.56
C TYR A 176 4.01 15.87 15.52
N MET A 177 3.53 15.96 14.27
CA MET A 177 4.20 16.72 13.20
C MET A 177 4.33 18.21 13.49
N GLN A 178 3.32 18.83 14.13
CA GLN A 178 3.44 20.22 14.61
C GLN A 178 4.58 20.37 15.62
N ARG A 179 4.76 19.41 16.53
CA ARG A 179 5.88 19.37 17.46
C ARG A 179 7.23 19.11 16.77
N GLU A 180 7.24 18.30 15.68
CA GLU A 180 8.42 18.15 14.82
C GLU A 180 8.82 19.50 14.20
N ALA A 181 7.85 20.26 13.69
CA ALA A 181 8.09 21.59 13.12
C ALA A 181 8.57 22.60 14.16
N ALA A 182 8.06 22.53 15.38
CA ALA A 182 8.48 23.35 16.50
C ALA A 182 9.86 22.94 17.11
N GLY A 183 10.42 21.80 16.68
CA GLY A 183 11.70 21.29 17.21
C GLY A 183 11.62 20.73 18.64
N THR A 184 10.42 20.41 19.15
CA THR A 184 10.21 19.90 20.51
C THR A 184 10.21 18.38 20.59
N VAL A 185 10.19 17.68 19.45
CA VAL A 185 10.29 16.22 19.33
C VAL A 185 11.20 15.83 18.17
N THR A 186 11.65 14.57 18.16
CA THR A 186 12.46 14.03 17.07
C THR A 186 11.69 14.07 15.74
N LYS A 187 12.31 14.63 14.71
CA LYS A 187 11.72 14.68 13.36
C LYS A 187 11.66 13.28 12.74
N SER A 188 10.58 13.03 12.03
CA SER A 188 10.29 11.80 11.29
C SER A 188 9.71 12.12 9.92
N ALA A 189 8.44 12.49 9.80
CA ALA A 189 7.87 12.93 8.52
C ALA A 189 8.59 14.15 7.94
N LEU A 190 9.02 15.06 8.80
CA LEU A 190 9.80 16.25 8.40
C LEU A 190 11.30 15.96 8.20
N ALA A 191 11.72 14.72 8.41
CA ALA A 191 13.08 14.23 8.12
C ALA A 191 13.15 13.30 6.89
N GLY A 192 12.09 13.25 6.09
CA GLY A 192 12.06 12.43 4.88
C GLY A 192 11.79 10.94 5.12
N GLU A 193 11.17 10.58 6.24
CA GLU A 193 10.84 9.19 6.58
C GLU A 193 9.43 8.84 6.08
N VAL A 194 9.33 8.03 5.01
CA VAL A 194 8.06 7.54 4.46
C VAL A 194 8.19 6.18 3.78
N ILE A 195 8.82 6.10 2.61
CA ILE A 195 8.83 4.87 1.79
C ILE A 195 9.69 3.73 2.35
N TYR A 196 10.62 4.04 3.24
CA TYR A 196 11.45 3.04 3.93
C TYR A 196 11.04 2.85 5.40
N GLY A 197 9.85 3.34 5.76
CA GLY A 197 9.31 3.31 7.11
C GLY A 197 9.31 4.68 7.77
N ASN A 198 8.76 4.74 8.98
CA ASN A 198 8.63 5.99 9.74
C ASN A 198 8.88 5.70 11.24
N ASN A 199 9.82 6.42 11.84
CA ASN A 199 10.23 6.16 13.21
C ASN A 199 9.19 6.65 14.24
N HIS A 200 8.58 7.82 14.00
CA HIS A 200 7.69 8.46 14.97
C HIS A 200 6.43 9.00 14.28
N GLY A 201 5.35 9.11 15.05
CA GLY A 201 4.10 9.76 14.65
C GLY A 201 3.18 8.94 13.77
N LYS A 202 3.67 8.06 12.90
CA LYS A 202 2.84 7.22 12.04
C LYS A 202 2.27 6.03 12.82
N ARG A 203 0.96 5.86 12.76
CA ARG A 203 0.20 4.78 13.41
C ARG A 203 0.01 3.61 12.43
N SER A 204 1.12 2.91 12.15
CA SER A 204 1.13 1.72 11.31
C SER A 204 0.50 0.51 12.03
N LEU A 205 0.22 -0.57 11.30
CA LEU A 205 -0.50 -1.73 11.84
C LEU A 205 0.26 -2.45 12.96
N ASP A 206 1.58 -2.42 12.96
CA ASP A 206 2.42 -2.94 14.06
C ASP A 206 2.17 -2.19 15.38
N LYS A 207 1.97 -0.88 15.30
CA LYS A 207 1.74 0.00 16.47
C LYS A 207 0.27 0.06 16.90
N THR A 208 -0.65 -0.42 16.10
CA THR A 208 -2.10 -0.37 16.34
C THR A 208 -2.70 -1.76 16.50
N TYR A 209 -3.18 -2.36 15.42
CA TYR A 209 -3.86 -3.65 15.44
C TYR A 209 -3.01 -4.78 15.99
N LEU A 210 -1.75 -4.89 15.57
CA LEU A 210 -0.90 -6.00 15.99
C LEU A 210 -0.43 -5.83 17.43
N ALA A 211 -0.07 -4.61 17.85
CA ALA A 211 0.23 -4.34 19.25
C ALA A 211 -0.93 -4.74 20.16
N SER A 212 -2.16 -4.37 19.79
CA SER A 212 -3.38 -4.79 20.49
C SER A 212 -3.59 -6.31 20.46
N ALA A 213 -3.29 -6.96 19.32
CA ALA A 213 -3.41 -8.41 19.19
C ALA A 213 -2.45 -9.14 20.12
N LEU A 214 -1.18 -8.76 20.15
CA LEU A 214 -0.17 -9.32 21.03
C LEU A 214 -0.52 -9.09 22.51
N GLY A 215 -1.10 -7.93 22.83
CA GLY A 215 -1.60 -7.60 24.17
C GLY A 215 -2.71 -8.51 24.69
N THR A 216 -3.39 -9.28 23.83
CA THR A 216 -4.40 -10.28 24.27
C THR A 216 -3.78 -11.49 24.98
N GLY A 217 -2.47 -11.73 24.83
CA GLY A 217 -1.77 -12.93 25.31
C GLY A 217 -2.16 -14.23 24.58
N LYS A 218 -2.95 -14.14 23.49
CA LYS A 218 -3.38 -15.27 22.67
C LYS A 218 -2.70 -15.33 21.31
N VAL A 219 -1.97 -14.28 20.94
CA VAL A 219 -1.31 -14.14 19.64
C VAL A 219 0.20 -14.23 19.81
N THR A 220 0.82 -15.10 19.02
CA THR A 220 2.28 -15.24 18.90
C THR A 220 2.70 -14.78 17.52
N LEU A 221 3.84 -14.11 17.42
CA LEU A 221 4.41 -13.62 16.17
C LEU A 221 5.77 -14.27 15.92
N HIS A 222 5.92 -14.89 14.77
CA HIS A 222 7.21 -15.35 14.25
C HIS A 222 7.59 -14.52 13.03
N THR A 223 8.81 -14.06 12.98
CA THR A 223 9.36 -13.20 11.92
C THR A 223 10.48 -13.91 11.16
N LEU A 224 10.77 -13.43 9.95
CA LEU A 224 11.69 -14.09 9.02
C LEU A 224 11.23 -15.51 8.66
N GLU A 225 9.93 -15.72 8.67
CA GLU A 225 9.26 -16.99 8.38
C GLU A 225 8.54 -16.87 7.03
N ARG A 226 9.18 -17.34 5.98
CA ARG A 226 8.67 -17.25 4.60
C ARG A 226 7.86 -18.50 4.26
N VAL A 227 6.53 -18.37 4.19
CA VAL A 227 5.65 -19.43 3.71
C VAL A 227 5.92 -19.67 2.22
N LYS A 228 6.24 -20.91 1.87
CA LYS A 228 6.53 -21.34 0.50
C LYS A 228 5.36 -22.00 -0.19
N SER A 229 4.64 -22.83 0.55
CA SER A 229 3.50 -23.56 0.02
C SER A 229 2.44 -23.82 1.09
N ILE A 230 1.23 -24.06 0.61
CA ILE A 230 0.07 -24.40 1.41
C ILE A 230 -0.48 -25.72 0.87
N SER A 231 -0.77 -26.65 1.75
CA SER A 231 -1.47 -27.90 1.45
C SER A 231 -2.54 -28.18 2.48
N ARG A 232 -3.36 -29.20 2.26
CA ARG A 232 -4.38 -29.64 3.21
C ARG A 232 -4.26 -31.14 3.41
N ALA A 233 -4.10 -31.57 4.66
CA ALA A 233 -4.08 -32.97 5.06
C ALA A 233 -5.47 -33.60 4.98
N ALA A 234 -5.53 -34.93 5.00
CA ALA A 234 -6.78 -35.69 4.88
C ALA A 234 -7.78 -35.41 6.03
N ASP A 235 -7.29 -35.03 7.21
CA ASP A 235 -8.11 -34.65 8.38
C ASP A 235 -8.63 -33.18 8.28
N GLY A 236 -8.29 -32.48 7.21
CA GLY A 236 -8.69 -31.10 6.99
C GLY A 236 -7.75 -30.04 7.56
N THR A 237 -6.66 -30.42 8.21
CA THR A 237 -5.62 -29.52 8.71
C THR A 237 -4.88 -28.86 7.55
N TYR A 238 -4.70 -27.53 7.58
CA TYR A 238 -3.81 -26.84 6.66
C TYR A 238 -2.36 -27.00 7.11
N VAL A 239 -1.48 -27.32 6.18
CA VAL A 239 -0.05 -27.48 6.41
C VAL A 239 0.70 -26.43 5.58
N LEU A 240 1.53 -25.65 6.25
CA LEU A 240 2.37 -24.60 5.67
C LEU A 240 3.82 -25.04 5.69
N ALA A 241 4.44 -25.19 4.51
CA ALA A 241 5.90 -25.34 4.43
C ALA A 241 6.55 -23.94 4.50
N VAL A 242 7.47 -23.77 5.45
CA VAL A 242 8.04 -22.48 5.81
C VAL A 242 9.54 -22.53 5.89
N ASP A 243 10.22 -21.61 5.20
CA ASP A 243 11.64 -21.35 5.36
C ASP A 243 11.85 -20.24 6.40
N ARG A 244 12.57 -20.51 7.46
CA ARG A 244 13.12 -19.49 8.34
C ARG A 244 14.44 -19.00 7.75
N ILE A 245 14.51 -17.70 7.50
CA ILE A 245 15.72 -17.05 6.94
C ILE A 245 16.41 -16.22 8.01
N ASP A 246 17.70 -15.99 7.83
CA ASP A 246 18.49 -15.04 8.62
C ASP A 246 18.53 -13.65 7.97
N ALA A 247 19.29 -12.72 8.57
CA ALA A 247 19.44 -11.36 8.06
C ALA A 247 20.20 -11.27 6.72
N THR A 248 20.84 -12.35 6.26
CA THR A 248 21.48 -12.44 4.94
C THR A 248 20.55 -13.02 3.87
N GLY A 249 19.38 -13.51 4.26
CA GLY A 249 18.44 -14.20 3.38
C GLY A 249 18.71 -15.70 3.25
N THR A 250 19.69 -16.22 3.98
CA THR A 250 20.03 -17.65 3.99
C THR A 250 18.93 -18.42 4.72
N VAL A 251 18.47 -19.52 4.12
CA VAL A 251 17.56 -20.44 4.78
C VAL A 251 18.33 -21.20 5.86
N VAL A 252 17.97 -20.97 7.13
CA VAL A 252 18.61 -21.61 8.29
C VAL A 252 17.81 -22.82 8.81
N GLU A 253 16.54 -22.89 8.44
CA GLU A 253 15.65 -23.99 8.83
C GLU A 253 14.46 -24.05 7.87
N THR A 254 14.03 -25.27 7.50
CA THR A 254 12.75 -25.51 6.84
C THR A 254 11.89 -26.33 7.78
N LYS A 255 10.65 -25.90 8.00
CA LYS A 255 9.71 -26.53 8.92
C LYS A 255 8.28 -26.46 8.43
N GLU A 256 7.39 -27.19 9.08
CA GLU A 256 5.96 -27.18 8.79
C GLU A 256 5.17 -26.67 9.99
N TYR A 257 4.10 -25.93 9.68
CA TYR A 257 3.08 -25.56 10.66
C TYR A 257 1.73 -26.10 10.25
N GLY A 258 1.04 -26.74 11.19
CA GLY A 258 -0.33 -27.17 11.02
C GLY A 258 -1.31 -26.20 11.67
N CYS A 259 -2.46 -25.95 11.01
CA CYS A 259 -3.53 -25.15 11.61
C CYS A 259 -4.92 -25.59 11.13
N THR A 260 -5.92 -25.40 11.99
CA THR A 260 -7.33 -25.69 11.69
C THR A 260 -7.97 -24.58 10.84
N TYR A 261 -7.61 -23.32 11.10
CA TYR A 261 -8.07 -22.13 10.38
C TYR A 261 -6.89 -21.41 9.81
N LEU A 262 -6.94 -21.09 8.53
CA LEU A 262 -5.88 -20.36 7.85
C LEU A 262 -6.38 -19.03 7.32
N PHE A 263 -5.81 -17.91 7.80
CA PHE A 263 -6.09 -16.55 7.36
C PHE A 263 -4.91 -16.02 6.55
N LEU A 264 -5.13 -15.70 5.30
CA LEU A 264 -4.13 -15.15 4.42
C LEU A 264 -4.17 -13.61 4.48
N GLY A 265 -3.04 -13.03 4.82
CA GLY A 265 -2.80 -11.59 4.94
C GLY A 265 -1.51 -11.16 4.24
N GLY A 266 -1.05 -11.92 3.24
CA GLY A 266 0.21 -11.67 2.52
C GLY A 266 0.16 -10.49 1.54
N GLY A 267 -0.96 -9.76 1.50
CA GLY A 267 -1.22 -8.69 0.54
C GLY A 267 -1.61 -9.23 -0.84
N SER A 268 -2.01 -8.32 -1.74
CA SER A 268 -2.51 -8.69 -3.05
C SER A 268 -1.57 -9.65 -3.81
N LEU A 269 -0.26 -9.41 -3.79
CA LEU A 269 0.70 -10.30 -4.44
C LEU A 269 0.92 -11.60 -3.65
N GLY A 270 1.33 -11.50 -2.38
CA GLY A 270 1.76 -12.67 -1.61
C GLY A 270 0.65 -13.70 -1.43
N THR A 271 -0.57 -13.26 -1.10
CA THR A 271 -1.74 -14.14 -0.99
C THR A 271 -2.09 -14.78 -2.33
N THR A 272 -2.13 -13.99 -3.40
CA THR A 272 -2.47 -14.48 -4.74
C THR A 272 -1.45 -15.49 -5.25
N GLU A 273 -0.16 -15.18 -5.12
CA GLU A 273 0.92 -16.09 -5.55
C GLU A 273 0.87 -17.43 -4.81
N LEU A 274 0.65 -17.41 -3.49
CA LEU A 274 0.53 -18.63 -2.69
C LEU A 274 -0.64 -19.51 -3.15
N LEU A 275 -1.82 -18.90 -3.40
CA LEU A 275 -3.01 -19.64 -3.82
C LEU A 275 -2.91 -20.12 -5.28
N VAL A 276 -2.43 -19.29 -6.20
CA VAL A 276 -2.18 -19.70 -7.60
C VAL A 276 -1.19 -20.87 -7.63
N ARG A 277 -0.10 -20.78 -6.91
CA ARG A 277 0.89 -21.86 -6.79
C ARG A 277 0.26 -23.13 -6.20
N ALA A 278 -0.54 -23.02 -5.14
CA ALA A 278 -1.18 -24.16 -4.50
C ALA A 278 -2.20 -24.86 -5.42
N ARG A 279 -2.94 -24.11 -6.24
CA ARG A 279 -3.85 -24.66 -7.24
C ARG A 279 -3.08 -25.41 -8.32
N GLU A 280 -2.13 -24.74 -8.95
CA GLU A 280 -1.43 -25.24 -10.13
C GLU A 280 -0.44 -26.39 -9.80
N SER A 281 0.16 -26.37 -8.62
CA SER A 281 0.98 -27.51 -8.13
C SER A 281 0.16 -28.69 -7.60
N GLY A 282 -1.16 -28.57 -7.53
CA GLY A 282 -2.06 -29.63 -7.07
C GLY A 282 -2.10 -29.81 -5.54
N THR A 283 -1.51 -28.92 -4.75
CA THR A 283 -1.59 -29.00 -3.27
C THR A 283 -2.95 -28.52 -2.73
N LEU A 284 -3.64 -27.63 -3.48
CA LEU A 284 -5.02 -27.22 -3.25
C LEU A 284 -5.81 -27.21 -4.59
N PRO A 285 -6.06 -28.37 -5.22
CA PRO A 285 -6.61 -28.43 -6.58
C PRO A 285 -8.07 -27.99 -6.70
N ALA A 286 -8.83 -27.92 -5.60
CA ALA A 286 -10.23 -27.50 -5.60
C ALA A 286 -10.41 -25.98 -5.48
N LEU A 287 -9.32 -25.18 -5.52
CA LEU A 287 -9.42 -23.73 -5.57
C LEU A 287 -10.12 -23.27 -6.85
N ASP A 288 -11.02 -22.30 -6.69
CA ASP A 288 -11.79 -21.71 -7.80
C ASP A 288 -10.87 -21.12 -8.88
N ALA A 289 -11.30 -21.21 -10.15
CA ALA A 289 -10.58 -20.63 -11.29
C ALA A 289 -10.42 -19.10 -11.20
N GLU A 290 -11.28 -18.42 -10.44
CA GLU A 290 -11.18 -16.97 -10.18
C GLU A 290 -10.00 -16.59 -9.29
N VAL A 291 -9.34 -17.54 -8.61
CA VAL A 291 -8.08 -17.30 -7.91
C VAL A 291 -7.01 -16.90 -8.92
N GLY A 292 -6.40 -15.77 -8.72
CA GLY A 292 -5.41 -15.15 -9.61
C GLY A 292 -6.02 -14.11 -10.57
N THR A 293 -7.34 -13.89 -10.58
CA THR A 293 -7.99 -12.94 -11.51
C THR A 293 -8.34 -11.61 -10.86
N GLY A 294 -8.71 -10.63 -11.68
CA GLY A 294 -9.25 -9.34 -11.22
C GLY A 294 -8.21 -8.41 -10.57
N TRP A 295 -6.91 -8.61 -10.85
CA TRP A 295 -5.85 -7.75 -10.34
C TRP A 295 -5.80 -6.41 -11.06
N GLY A 296 -5.45 -5.34 -10.34
CA GLY A 296 -5.24 -4.02 -10.91
C GLY A 296 -4.37 -3.11 -10.05
N THR A 297 -3.97 -2.00 -10.66
CA THR A 297 -3.01 -1.02 -10.10
C THR A 297 -3.69 0.07 -9.27
N ASN A 298 -4.98 -0.02 -8.99
CA ASN A 298 -5.79 1.09 -8.48
C ASN A 298 -5.75 2.33 -9.41
N GLY A 299 -5.40 2.14 -10.69
CA GLY A 299 -5.29 3.21 -11.67
C GLY A 299 -4.18 4.22 -11.38
N ASN A 300 -3.09 3.79 -10.70
CA ASN A 300 -1.99 4.68 -10.32
C ASN A 300 -1.20 5.20 -11.52
N VAL A 301 -0.94 6.51 -11.50
CA VAL A 301 0.00 7.18 -12.41
C VAL A 301 0.70 8.30 -11.64
N MET A 302 2.02 8.27 -11.59
CA MET A 302 2.80 9.36 -11.00
C MET A 302 3.28 10.34 -12.07
N LEU A 303 3.31 11.64 -11.76
CA LEU A 303 3.78 12.66 -12.67
C LEU A 303 4.30 13.88 -11.92
N GLY A 304 5.21 14.62 -12.57
CA GLY A 304 5.71 15.89 -12.09
C GLY A 304 5.42 17.04 -13.05
N ARG A 305 5.24 18.24 -12.49
CA ARG A 305 5.05 19.49 -13.25
C ARG A 305 6.07 20.51 -12.82
N ALA A 306 6.59 21.28 -13.77
CA ALA A 306 7.43 22.43 -13.51
C ALA A 306 6.58 23.64 -13.15
N ASN A 307 6.90 24.30 -12.03
CA ASN A 307 6.29 25.56 -11.61
C ASN A 307 7.13 26.73 -12.08
N HIS A 308 6.57 27.95 -12.04
CA HIS A 308 7.32 29.17 -12.28
C HIS A 308 8.26 29.53 -11.12
N LEU A 309 9.31 30.32 -11.39
CA LEU A 309 10.30 30.76 -10.39
C LEU A 309 9.67 31.52 -9.21
N TRP A 310 8.57 32.23 -9.45
CA TRP A 310 7.84 32.97 -8.42
C TRP A 310 6.77 32.12 -7.68
N ASP A 311 6.62 30.87 -8.05
CA ASP A 311 5.61 29.96 -7.47
C ASP A 311 6.29 28.68 -6.97
N THR A 312 7.25 28.86 -6.08
CA THR A 312 8.10 27.77 -5.57
C THR A 312 7.38 26.98 -4.49
N VAL A 313 7.61 25.68 -4.49
CA VAL A 313 7.06 24.73 -3.50
C VAL A 313 7.86 24.69 -2.19
N GLY A 314 8.99 25.38 -2.13
CA GLY A 314 9.88 25.40 -0.97
C GLY A 314 10.77 24.16 -0.89
N ALA A 315 11.87 24.28 -0.13
CA ALA A 315 12.83 23.20 0.10
C ALA A 315 12.33 22.21 1.17
N ASN A 316 11.57 22.72 2.14
CA ASN A 316 11.07 21.91 3.24
C ASN A 316 9.70 21.35 2.89
N GLN A 317 9.60 20.02 2.81
CA GLN A 317 8.33 19.36 2.51
C GLN A 317 8.08 18.26 3.53
N SER A 318 6.84 18.20 4.06
CA SER A 318 6.40 17.04 4.81
C SER A 318 6.24 15.84 3.89
N THR A 319 6.67 14.67 4.33
CA THR A 319 6.53 13.43 3.55
C THR A 319 5.15 12.80 3.65
N MET A 320 4.26 13.34 4.49
CA MET A 320 2.87 12.86 4.63
C MET A 320 1.92 13.77 3.84
N PRO A 321 1.36 13.31 2.72
CA PRO A 321 0.38 14.07 1.94
C PRO A 321 -0.87 14.39 2.76
N VAL A 322 -1.47 15.57 2.52
CA VAL A 322 -2.66 16.03 3.27
C VAL A 322 -3.78 16.52 2.37
N MET A 323 -3.59 16.54 1.06
CA MET A 323 -4.58 17.05 0.12
C MET A 323 -4.54 16.32 -1.21
N GLY A 324 -5.70 16.19 -1.84
CA GLY A 324 -5.84 15.70 -3.19
C GLY A 324 -6.68 16.64 -4.06
N ILE A 325 -6.46 16.60 -5.36
CA ILE A 325 -7.32 17.21 -6.38
C ILE A 325 -8.43 16.19 -6.66
N ASP A 326 -9.67 16.59 -6.48
CA ASP A 326 -10.85 15.71 -6.61
C ASP A 326 -11.64 16.09 -7.85
N ASP A 327 -11.48 15.35 -8.93
CA ASP A 327 -12.28 15.41 -10.15
C ASP A 327 -13.08 14.11 -10.37
N TRP A 328 -13.37 13.38 -9.29
CA TRP A 328 -14.08 12.09 -9.37
C TRP A 328 -15.51 12.21 -9.85
N ALA A 329 -16.14 13.36 -9.66
CA ALA A 329 -17.48 13.67 -10.17
C ALA A 329 -17.52 13.82 -11.72
N ASN A 330 -16.39 13.93 -12.39
CA ASN A 330 -16.27 13.93 -13.83
C ASN A 330 -16.42 12.49 -14.35
N THR A 331 -17.66 12.08 -14.62
CA THR A 331 -18.00 10.69 -15.00
C THR A 331 -17.30 10.19 -16.27
N ALA A 332 -16.93 11.11 -17.18
CA ALA A 332 -16.20 10.78 -18.39
C ALA A 332 -14.70 10.53 -18.13
N ASN A 333 -14.16 11.04 -17.02
CA ASN A 333 -12.74 10.96 -16.73
C ASN A 333 -12.50 11.10 -15.22
N PRO A 334 -12.98 10.14 -14.38
CA PRO A 334 -12.84 10.24 -12.94
C PRO A 334 -11.38 10.10 -12.50
N VAL A 335 -10.86 11.11 -11.80
CA VAL A 335 -9.50 11.12 -11.27
C VAL A 335 -9.49 11.72 -9.87
N PHE A 336 -8.82 11.06 -8.94
CA PHE A 336 -8.36 11.64 -7.68
C PHE A 336 -6.84 11.73 -7.73
N ALA A 337 -6.29 12.94 -7.60
CA ALA A 337 -4.84 13.13 -7.69
C ALA A 337 -4.28 13.62 -6.35
N GLU A 338 -3.57 12.74 -5.67
CA GLU A 338 -2.83 13.03 -4.45
C GLU A 338 -1.72 14.05 -4.75
N ILE A 339 -1.62 15.11 -3.94
CA ILE A 339 -0.51 16.06 -3.99
C ILE A 339 0.62 15.48 -3.16
N ALA A 340 1.61 14.92 -3.84
CA ALA A 340 2.72 14.21 -3.23
C ALA A 340 3.90 15.16 -2.91
N PRO A 341 4.65 14.91 -1.83
CA PRO A 341 5.89 15.61 -1.55
C PRO A 341 7.02 15.14 -2.46
N LEU A 342 8.01 16.01 -2.66
CA LEU A 342 9.30 15.65 -3.22
C LEU A 342 10.35 15.53 -2.13
N PRO A 343 11.39 14.70 -2.34
CA PRO A 343 12.58 14.80 -1.51
C PRO A 343 13.14 16.21 -1.53
N THR A 344 13.72 16.63 -0.43
CA THR A 344 14.16 18.00 -0.21
C THR A 344 15.34 18.44 -1.10
N GLY A 345 15.45 19.73 -1.32
CA GLY A 345 16.67 20.43 -1.69
C GLY A 345 16.72 21.02 -3.10
N LEU A 346 16.68 20.22 -4.15
CA LEU A 346 16.90 20.73 -5.52
C LEU A 346 15.61 21.06 -6.29
N GLU A 347 14.45 20.70 -5.76
CA GLU A 347 13.20 20.66 -6.52
C GLU A 347 12.18 21.71 -6.08
N HIS A 348 12.63 22.93 -5.87
CA HIS A 348 11.77 24.06 -5.47
C HIS A 348 10.71 24.44 -6.51
N TRP A 349 10.84 23.96 -7.75
CA TRP A 349 9.98 24.32 -8.88
C TRP A 349 9.22 23.12 -9.44
N VAL A 350 9.12 22.05 -8.67
CA VAL A 350 8.41 20.83 -9.09
C VAL A 350 7.27 20.52 -8.16
N SER A 351 6.09 20.31 -8.71
CA SER A 351 4.97 19.70 -8.02
C SER A 351 4.82 18.27 -8.48
N LEU A 352 4.74 17.34 -7.52
CA LEU A 352 4.57 15.89 -7.75
C LEU A 352 3.15 15.46 -7.43
N TYR A 353 2.63 14.50 -8.19
CA TYR A 353 1.29 13.96 -8.01
C TYR A 353 1.28 12.45 -8.20
N LEU A 354 0.45 11.77 -7.41
CA LEU A 354 0.01 10.41 -7.66
C LEU A 354 -1.48 10.45 -8.04
N ALA A 355 -1.78 10.28 -9.31
CA ALA A 355 -3.15 10.15 -9.79
C ALA A 355 -3.65 8.73 -9.56
N ILE A 356 -4.90 8.62 -9.09
CA ILE A 356 -5.71 7.42 -8.98
C ILE A 356 -6.87 7.60 -9.94
N THR A 357 -6.98 6.75 -10.94
CA THR A 357 -7.96 6.86 -12.01
C THR A 357 -8.98 5.73 -11.97
N LYS A 358 -10.18 5.94 -12.53
CA LYS A 358 -11.17 4.87 -12.70
C LYS A 358 -10.79 3.95 -13.88
N ASN A 359 -9.63 3.30 -13.77
CA ASN A 359 -9.18 2.35 -14.78
C ASN A 359 -9.98 1.03 -14.69
N PRO A 360 -10.71 0.61 -15.74
CA PRO A 360 -11.47 -0.63 -15.75
C PRO A 360 -10.62 -1.88 -16.00
N GLU A 361 -9.38 -1.72 -16.44
CA GLU A 361 -8.51 -2.81 -16.83
C GLU A 361 -8.15 -3.72 -15.66
N ARG A 362 -8.11 -5.01 -15.93
CA ARG A 362 -7.77 -6.05 -14.95
C ARG A 362 -6.80 -7.05 -15.58
N ALA A 363 -5.89 -7.57 -14.75
CA ALA A 363 -4.97 -8.62 -15.12
C ALA A 363 -5.24 -9.91 -14.36
N SER A 364 -4.58 -10.97 -14.80
CA SER A 364 -4.57 -12.25 -14.11
C SER A 364 -3.15 -12.73 -13.88
N PHE A 365 -2.99 -13.52 -12.84
CA PHE A 365 -1.77 -14.26 -12.59
C PHE A 365 -1.81 -15.62 -13.28
N SER A 366 -0.68 -16.05 -13.80
CA SER A 366 -0.47 -17.38 -14.38
C SER A 366 0.71 -18.07 -13.72
N TYR A 367 0.73 -19.39 -13.77
CA TYR A 367 1.80 -20.22 -13.23
C TYR A 367 2.61 -20.84 -14.36
N ASP A 368 3.91 -20.69 -14.27
CA ASP A 368 4.86 -21.32 -15.19
C ASP A 368 5.34 -22.65 -14.59
N ASN A 369 4.85 -23.76 -15.10
CA ASN A 369 5.18 -25.09 -14.62
C ASN A 369 6.67 -25.45 -14.77
N ALA A 370 7.37 -24.84 -15.72
CA ALA A 370 8.78 -25.14 -15.96
C ALA A 370 9.69 -24.49 -14.91
N THR A 371 9.34 -23.30 -14.46
CA THR A 371 10.15 -22.51 -13.51
C THR A 371 9.56 -22.46 -12.10
N GLY A 372 8.28 -22.82 -11.93
CA GLY A 372 7.54 -22.64 -10.68
C GLY A 372 7.23 -21.16 -10.36
N ALA A 373 7.40 -20.27 -11.34
CA ALA A 373 7.16 -18.84 -11.15
C ALA A 373 5.68 -18.47 -11.37
N VAL A 374 5.21 -17.51 -10.59
CA VAL A 374 3.92 -16.86 -10.82
C VAL A 374 4.16 -15.56 -11.57
N LYS A 375 3.48 -15.37 -12.70
CA LYS A 375 3.63 -14.24 -13.61
C LYS A 375 2.36 -13.39 -13.61
N LEU A 376 2.50 -12.08 -13.73
CA LEU A 376 1.40 -11.13 -13.85
C LEU A 376 1.22 -10.70 -15.30
N GLY A 377 0.02 -10.89 -15.87
CA GLY A 377 -0.32 -10.56 -17.25
C GLY A 377 -0.77 -9.09 -17.44
N TRP A 378 -0.10 -8.11 -16.80
CA TRP A 378 -0.37 -6.69 -17.05
C TRP A 378 0.39 -6.18 -18.27
N SER A 379 -0.24 -5.36 -19.11
CA SER A 379 0.35 -4.81 -20.33
C SER A 379 0.45 -3.28 -20.28
N ALA A 380 1.32 -2.71 -21.11
CA ALA A 380 1.45 -1.26 -21.30
C ALA A 380 0.14 -0.61 -21.82
N ALA A 381 -0.65 -1.32 -22.62
CA ALA A 381 -1.94 -0.83 -23.10
C ALA A 381 -2.94 -0.60 -21.95
N GLN A 382 -2.93 -1.46 -20.92
CA GLN A 382 -3.78 -1.31 -19.75
C GLN A 382 -3.36 -0.10 -18.88
N SER A 383 -2.05 0.18 -18.77
CA SER A 383 -1.53 1.39 -18.13
C SER A 383 -1.91 2.66 -18.90
N ALA A 384 -1.91 2.63 -20.23
CA ALA A 384 -2.21 3.78 -21.08
C ALA A 384 -3.61 4.37 -20.83
N VAL A 385 -4.57 3.57 -20.37
CA VAL A 385 -5.90 4.04 -19.97
C VAL A 385 -5.79 5.05 -18.82
N SER A 386 -5.04 4.71 -17.78
CA SER A 386 -4.79 5.61 -16.62
C SER A 386 -4.01 6.87 -17.02
N VAL A 387 -3.01 6.73 -17.89
CA VAL A 387 -2.23 7.86 -18.42
C VAL A 387 -3.15 8.82 -19.18
N GLY A 388 -4.06 8.30 -20.03
CA GLY A 388 -5.01 9.13 -20.78
C GLY A 388 -5.93 9.93 -19.87
N MET A 389 -6.41 9.33 -18.77
CA MET A 389 -7.24 10.01 -17.78
C MET A 389 -6.45 11.09 -17.02
N ALA A 390 -5.29 10.74 -16.46
CA ALA A 390 -4.44 11.67 -15.74
C ALA A 390 -4.01 12.85 -16.65
N LYS A 391 -3.64 12.55 -17.90
CA LYS A 391 -3.24 13.59 -18.87
C LYS A 391 -4.32 14.63 -19.09
N LYS A 392 -5.58 14.24 -19.25
CA LYS A 392 -6.71 15.18 -19.45
C LYS A 392 -6.84 16.15 -18.26
N LEU A 393 -6.74 15.66 -17.03
CA LEU A 393 -6.76 16.48 -15.82
C LEU A 393 -5.58 17.46 -15.79
N PHE A 394 -4.36 16.96 -15.98
CA PHE A 394 -3.14 17.76 -15.81
C PHE A 394 -2.87 18.68 -16.99
N ASP A 395 -3.30 18.38 -18.21
CA ASP A 395 -3.31 19.32 -19.35
C ASP A 395 -4.18 20.56 -19.06
N ARG A 396 -5.33 20.36 -18.36
CA ARG A 396 -6.18 21.45 -17.91
C ARG A 396 -5.46 22.33 -16.88
N ILE A 397 -4.78 21.74 -15.92
CA ILE A 397 -4.00 22.45 -14.90
C ILE A 397 -2.84 23.20 -15.56
N ASN A 398 -2.11 22.55 -16.46
CA ASN A 398 -0.98 23.18 -17.16
C ASN A 398 -1.41 24.38 -18.01
N ARG A 399 -2.50 24.27 -18.76
CA ARG A 399 -3.04 25.40 -19.54
C ARG A 399 -3.45 26.58 -18.67
N ALA A 400 -4.14 26.32 -17.56
CA ALA A 400 -4.61 27.36 -16.65
C ALA A 400 -3.48 28.13 -15.94
N ASN A 401 -2.30 27.52 -15.83
CA ASN A 401 -1.17 28.08 -15.10
C ASN A 401 0.03 28.36 -15.99
N THR A 402 -0.05 28.12 -17.30
CA THR A 402 1.08 28.27 -18.25
C THR A 402 2.31 27.47 -17.78
N THR A 403 2.08 26.28 -17.25
CA THR A 403 3.11 25.36 -16.74
C THR A 403 3.24 24.13 -17.65
N ILE A 404 4.31 23.36 -17.46
CA ILE A 404 4.62 22.21 -18.30
C ILE A 404 4.90 20.96 -17.45
N TYR A 405 4.88 19.80 -18.07
CA TYR A 405 5.34 18.57 -17.46
C TYR A 405 6.86 18.53 -17.30
N ARG A 406 7.31 17.79 -16.29
CA ARG A 406 8.70 17.36 -16.16
C ARG A 406 8.89 16.03 -16.88
N TYR A 407 9.99 15.91 -17.60
CA TYR A 407 10.32 14.73 -18.44
C TYR A 407 11.48 13.91 -17.86
N ASP A 408 12.16 14.42 -16.88
CA ASP A 408 13.44 13.93 -16.38
C ASP A 408 13.36 13.20 -15.03
N LEU A 409 12.15 13.05 -14.45
CA LEU A 409 11.99 12.55 -13.07
C LEU A 409 11.93 11.01 -12.97
N PHE A 410 11.55 10.34 -14.07
CA PHE A 410 11.23 8.90 -14.06
C PHE A 410 12.15 8.11 -15.00
N GLY A 411 13.44 8.05 -14.66
CA GLY A 411 14.44 7.34 -15.44
C GLY A 411 14.89 8.04 -16.72
N SER A 412 15.63 7.34 -17.58
CA SER A 412 16.33 7.90 -18.74
C SER A 412 15.48 8.12 -20.01
N GLY A 413 14.20 7.77 -19.98
CA GLY A 413 13.36 7.63 -21.18
C GLY A 413 12.49 8.82 -21.56
N ASN A 414 12.73 10.06 -21.07
CA ASN A 414 11.85 11.22 -21.28
C ASN A 414 10.38 10.94 -20.90
N LYS A 415 10.15 10.13 -19.89
CA LYS A 415 8.84 9.70 -19.46
C LYS A 415 8.19 10.75 -18.57
N VAL A 416 7.01 11.25 -18.98
CA VAL A 416 6.21 12.21 -18.21
C VAL A 416 5.39 11.51 -17.14
N PHE A 417 4.73 10.41 -17.54
CA PHE A 417 3.82 9.66 -16.70
C PHE A 417 4.46 8.33 -16.33
N ALA A 418 4.73 8.13 -15.06
CA ALA A 418 5.19 6.84 -14.56
C ALA A 418 3.98 5.95 -14.29
N ASP A 419 3.78 4.99 -15.19
CA ASP A 419 2.64 4.08 -15.30
C ASP A 419 3.04 2.61 -15.26
N ASP A 420 4.33 2.35 -15.06
CA ASP A 420 4.96 1.02 -15.01
C ASP A 420 5.23 0.54 -13.58
N PHE A 421 4.65 1.21 -12.60
CA PHE A 421 4.66 0.75 -11.23
C PHE A 421 3.37 1.14 -10.49
N THR A 422 3.10 0.41 -9.40
CA THR A 422 2.03 0.76 -8.47
C THR A 422 2.45 0.59 -7.01
N TYR A 423 1.87 1.43 -6.15
CA TYR A 423 1.89 1.29 -4.69
C TYR A 423 0.61 0.64 -4.14
N HIS A 424 -0.39 0.45 -5.00
CA HIS A 424 -1.72 -0.02 -4.62
C HIS A 424 -2.10 -1.29 -5.38
N PRO A 425 -1.36 -2.41 -5.20
CA PRO A 425 -1.76 -3.68 -5.81
C PRO A 425 -3.05 -4.17 -5.16
N LEU A 426 -4.07 -4.43 -5.99
CA LEU A 426 -5.40 -4.86 -5.56
C LEU A 426 -5.88 -6.04 -6.41
N GLY A 427 -6.70 -6.91 -5.82
CA GLY A 427 -7.26 -8.07 -6.53
C GLY A 427 -6.33 -9.29 -6.54
N GLY A 428 -6.78 -10.32 -7.23
CA GLY A 428 -6.17 -11.64 -7.28
C GLY A 428 -6.94 -12.71 -6.49
N CYS A 429 -7.72 -12.30 -5.48
CA CYS A 429 -8.67 -13.17 -4.77
C CYS A 429 -9.96 -12.38 -4.48
N VAL A 430 -10.58 -11.86 -5.54
CA VAL A 430 -11.64 -10.86 -5.45
C VAL A 430 -12.86 -11.37 -4.69
N LEU A 431 -13.36 -10.52 -3.79
CA LEU A 431 -14.56 -10.77 -2.98
C LEU A 431 -15.76 -11.06 -3.87
N GLY A 432 -16.55 -12.08 -3.51
CA GLY A 432 -17.69 -12.56 -4.29
C GLY A 432 -17.31 -13.40 -5.52
N LYS A 433 -16.03 -13.42 -5.94
CA LYS A 433 -15.51 -14.22 -7.06
C LYS A 433 -14.69 -15.41 -6.58
N ALA A 434 -13.42 -15.23 -6.28
CA ALA A 434 -12.56 -16.28 -5.72
C ALA A 434 -12.91 -16.64 -4.27
N THR A 435 -13.55 -15.71 -3.57
CA THR A 435 -14.08 -15.90 -2.20
C THR A 435 -15.60 -15.66 -2.20
N ASP A 436 -16.25 -16.00 -1.09
CA ASP A 436 -17.58 -15.47 -0.79
C ASP A 436 -17.52 -13.98 -0.38
N ASP A 437 -18.65 -13.41 0.01
CA ASP A 437 -18.75 -12.00 0.41
C ASP A 437 -18.10 -11.68 1.76
N TYR A 438 -17.53 -12.66 2.44
CA TYR A 438 -16.83 -12.55 3.72
C TYR A 438 -15.41 -13.10 3.69
N GLY A 439 -14.83 -13.24 2.48
CA GLY A 439 -13.43 -13.63 2.32
C GLY A 439 -13.14 -15.10 2.53
N ARG A 440 -14.15 -15.99 2.66
CA ARG A 440 -13.96 -17.44 2.66
C ARG A 440 -13.59 -17.88 1.25
N VAL A 441 -12.46 -18.54 1.11
CA VAL A 441 -11.98 -19.01 -0.20
C VAL A 441 -12.85 -20.16 -0.70
N LYS A 442 -13.39 -20.05 -1.91
CA LYS A 442 -14.22 -21.08 -2.53
C LYS A 442 -13.44 -22.38 -2.75
N GLY A 443 -14.09 -23.49 -2.54
CA GLY A 443 -13.50 -24.84 -2.62
C GLY A 443 -12.87 -25.35 -1.33
N TYR A 444 -12.61 -24.48 -0.34
CA TYR A 444 -11.95 -24.88 0.91
C TYR A 444 -12.59 -24.24 2.14
N SER A 445 -13.08 -25.06 3.05
CA SER A 445 -13.56 -24.60 4.36
C SER A 445 -12.40 -24.13 5.24
N ARG A 446 -12.62 -23.14 6.11
CA ARG A 446 -11.65 -22.63 7.09
C ARG A 446 -10.40 -21.98 6.46
N LEU A 447 -10.49 -21.57 5.19
CA LEU A 447 -9.47 -20.79 4.48
C LEU A 447 -10.04 -19.42 4.14
N TYR A 448 -9.34 -18.36 4.56
CA TYR A 448 -9.82 -16.98 4.47
C TYR A 448 -8.77 -16.06 3.89
N VAL A 449 -9.23 -15.01 3.22
CA VAL A 449 -8.42 -13.89 2.76
C VAL A 449 -8.86 -12.63 3.51
N THR A 450 -7.89 -11.84 3.99
CA THR A 450 -8.15 -10.63 4.80
C THR A 450 -7.26 -9.44 4.39
N ASP A 451 -6.92 -9.35 3.12
CA ASP A 451 -6.00 -8.33 2.60
C ASP A 451 -6.48 -7.69 1.28
N GLY A 452 -5.59 -6.95 0.61
CA GLY A 452 -5.90 -6.21 -0.62
C GLY A 452 -6.25 -7.06 -1.82
N SER A 453 -6.03 -8.38 -1.77
CA SER A 453 -6.44 -9.28 -2.85
C SER A 453 -7.97 -9.42 -2.99
N LEU A 454 -8.73 -9.08 -1.93
CA LEU A 454 -10.20 -9.03 -1.97
C LEU A 454 -10.75 -7.86 -2.80
N VAL A 455 -9.98 -6.79 -2.98
CA VAL A 455 -10.45 -5.55 -3.65
C VAL A 455 -10.33 -5.71 -5.16
N PRO A 456 -11.38 -5.45 -5.96
CA PRO A 456 -11.39 -5.75 -7.41
C PRO A 456 -10.59 -4.73 -8.25
N GLY A 457 -9.29 -4.61 -8.00
CA GLY A 457 -8.30 -3.89 -8.81
C GLY A 457 -8.34 -2.36 -8.76
N SER A 458 -9.41 -1.72 -8.31
CA SER A 458 -9.51 -0.27 -8.14
C SER A 458 -10.57 0.10 -7.12
N ILE A 459 -10.29 1.11 -6.30
CA ILE A 459 -11.24 1.64 -5.30
C ILE A 459 -11.34 3.18 -5.34
N GLY A 460 -10.60 3.84 -6.24
CA GLY A 460 -10.69 5.27 -6.50
C GLY A 460 -9.97 6.18 -5.51
N VAL A 461 -9.47 5.63 -4.43
CA VAL A 461 -8.69 6.32 -3.39
C VAL A 461 -7.62 5.38 -2.85
N ASN A 462 -6.78 5.85 -1.93
CA ASN A 462 -5.81 4.99 -1.23
C ASN A 462 -6.53 3.84 -0.52
N PRO A 463 -6.15 2.57 -0.73
CA PRO A 463 -6.98 1.42 -0.35
C PRO A 463 -6.87 1.00 1.13
N PHE A 464 -5.95 1.60 1.90
CA PHE A 464 -5.58 1.16 3.24
C PHE A 464 -6.79 0.97 4.19
N VAL A 465 -7.66 2.00 4.28
CA VAL A 465 -8.85 1.94 5.16
C VAL A 465 -9.87 0.94 4.63
N THR A 466 -10.02 0.82 3.31
CA THR A 466 -10.95 -0.14 2.70
C THR A 466 -10.54 -1.57 3.01
N ILE A 467 -9.26 -1.91 2.84
CA ILE A 467 -8.72 -3.24 3.18
C ILE A 467 -8.94 -3.54 4.66
N THR A 468 -8.67 -2.56 5.53
CA THR A 468 -8.85 -2.71 6.98
C THR A 468 -10.32 -2.92 7.35
N ALA A 469 -11.24 -2.15 6.76
CA ALA A 469 -12.68 -2.25 7.03
C ALA A 469 -13.28 -3.57 6.51
N LEU A 470 -12.87 -4.04 5.33
CA LEU A 470 -13.27 -5.34 4.81
C LEU A 470 -12.79 -6.48 5.72
N ALA A 471 -11.55 -6.43 6.20
CA ALA A 471 -11.03 -7.43 7.13
C ALA A 471 -11.78 -7.42 8.48
N GLU A 472 -12.20 -6.25 8.99
CA GLU A 472 -13.05 -6.15 10.18
C GLU A 472 -14.42 -6.80 9.95
N ARG A 473 -15.03 -6.56 8.77
CA ARG A 473 -16.31 -7.16 8.38
C ARG A 473 -16.20 -8.68 8.26
N THR A 474 -15.17 -9.17 7.58
CA THR A 474 -14.86 -10.61 7.48
C THR A 474 -14.77 -11.24 8.86
N MET A 475 -13.97 -10.67 9.75
CA MET A 475 -13.77 -11.24 11.09
C MET A 475 -15.02 -11.20 11.96
N ALA A 476 -15.83 -10.16 11.86
CA ALA A 476 -17.09 -10.08 12.59
C ALA A 476 -18.03 -11.24 12.24
N ARG A 477 -18.04 -11.65 10.97
CA ARG A 477 -18.88 -12.75 10.49
C ARG A 477 -18.28 -14.13 10.80
N VAL A 478 -17.01 -14.31 10.49
CA VAL A 478 -16.29 -15.59 10.67
C VAL A 478 -16.26 -16.03 12.13
N LEU A 479 -16.08 -15.10 13.07
CA LEU A 479 -16.08 -15.44 14.50
C LEU A 479 -17.41 -16.00 14.98
N VAL A 480 -18.53 -15.53 14.42
CA VAL A 480 -19.86 -15.99 14.82
C VAL A 480 -20.23 -17.31 14.14
N GLU A 481 -19.90 -17.45 12.87
CA GLU A 481 -20.40 -18.57 12.07
C GLU A 481 -19.44 -19.77 12.02
N ASP A 482 -18.12 -19.51 12.01
CA ASP A 482 -17.15 -20.54 11.69
C ASP A 482 -16.31 -20.99 12.91
N THR A 483 -16.15 -20.12 13.92
CA THR A 483 -15.30 -20.40 15.09
C THR A 483 -16.09 -20.56 16.38
N ALA A 484 -17.41 -20.41 16.35
CA ALA A 484 -18.25 -20.74 17.49
C ALA A 484 -18.08 -22.23 17.85
N PRO A 485 -18.05 -22.60 19.17
CA PRO A 485 -17.85 -23.96 19.62
C PRO A 485 -19.01 -24.90 19.22
#